data_f6246ccd2b945cedd8a2a29aa2947b4a
#
_entry.id   f6246ccd2b945cedd8a2a29aa2947b4a
#
_cell.length_a   1.000
_cell.length_b   1.000
_cell.length_c   1.000
_cell.angle_alpha   90.00
_cell.angle_beta   90.00
_cell.angle_gamma   90.00
#
_symmetry.space_group_name_H-M   'P 1'
#
loop_
_entity.id
_entity.type
_entity.pdbx_description
1 polymer ?
#
loop_
_entity_poly.entity_id
_entity_poly.type
_entity_poly.pdbx_seq_one_letter_code
_entity_poly.pdbx_strand_id
1 'polypeptide(L)'
;MLLNLRKIIEMYKFYWFTGQAGAGKTELANALKQQLNREQTILQQNLVPKDIRIGNNFTNQKFVIIDGDDIREIYQNTDYSLEGRKKNVDFVQKLCLFLIKNDIVPIVCMVSPFKEQRSQFVKENNGVEIYVYCSEIRGRENFHVDYYEKPIIDEKYAYEIDTTGKSVNESFNQIAKQLVWKNI
;
A
#
# COMPACT_ATOMS: atom_id res chain seq x y z
N MET A 1 11.53 17.65 -4.42
CA MET A 1 10.39 16.76 -4.24
C MET A 1 10.40 15.57 -5.19
N LEU A 2 10.59 15.77 -6.52
CA LEU A 2 10.66 14.71 -7.55
C LEU A 2 11.74 13.64 -7.32
N LEU A 3 12.94 14.02 -6.95
CA LEU A 3 14.07 13.09 -6.69
C LEU A 3 13.83 12.15 -5.49
N ASN A 4 13.00 12.55 -4.57
CA ASN A 4 12.77 11.82 -3.33
C ASN A 4 11.68 10.73 -3.48
N LEU A 5 10.62 10.99 -4.25
CA LEU A 5 9.59 9.98 -4.56
C LEU A 5 10.15 8.85 -5.43
N ARG A 6 11.10 9.15 -6.31
CA ARG A 6 11.82 8.14 -7.08
C ARG A 6 12.53 7.11 -6.19
N LYS A 7 13.22 7.56 -5.15
CA LYS A 7 13.88 6.65 -4.18
C LYS A 7 12.88 5.71 -3.51
N ILE A 8 11.66 6.17 -3.22
CA ILE A 8 10.61 5.35 -2.60
C ILE A 8 10.21 4.20 -3.51
N ILE A 9 10.02 4.47 -4.80
CA ILE A 9 9.57 3.48 -5.77
C ILE A 9 10.66 2.43 -6.05
N GLU A 10 11.92 2.85 -6.08
CA GLU A 10 13.06 1.95 -6.21
C GLU A 10 13.29 1.13 -4.93
N MET A 11 12.73 1.57 -3.79
CA MET A 11 12.96 0.99 -2.49
C MET A 11 12.00 -0.16 -2.15
N TYR A 12 10.73 -0.08 -2.59
CA TYR A 12 9.73 -1.08 -2.24
C TYR A 12 9.13 -1.75 -3.48
N LYS A 13 9.01 -3.07 -3.42
CA LYS A 13 8.39 -3.87 -4.49
C LYS A 13 6.87 -3.84 -4.45
N PHE A 14 6.26 -3.49 -3.32
CA PHE A 14 4.82 -3.34 -3.15
C PHE A 14 4.47 -2.51 -1.91
N TYR A 15 3.20 -2.07 -1.85
CA TYR A 15 2.63 -1.29 -0.76
C TYR A 15 1.44 -2.04 -0.17
N TRP A 16 1.37 -2.13 1.15
CA TRP A 16 0.31 -2.84 1.87
C TRP A 16 -0.41 -1.89 2.83
N PHE A 17 -1.56 -1.34 2.40
CA PHE A 17 -2.43 -0.54 3.25
C PHE A 17 -3.30 -1.47 4.09
N THR A 18 -3.18 -1.38 5.41
CA THR A 18 -3.91 -2.16 6.40
C THR A 18 -4.62 -1.25 7.40
N GLY A 19 -5.62 -1.76 8.09
CA GLY A 19 -6.43 -1.01 9.06
C GLY A 19 -7.91 -1.35 8.99
N GLN A 20 -8.71 -0.83 9.91
CA GLN A 20 -10.13 -1.09 9.99
C GLN A 20 -10.91 -0.66 8.73
N ALA A 21 -12.10 -1.22 8.56
CA ALA A 21 -13.03 -0.76 7.53
C ALA A 21 -13.35 0.74 7.74
N GLY A 22 -13.48 1.50 6.65
CA GLY A 22 -13.74 2.95 6.72
C GLY A 22 -12.54 3.82 7.07
N ALA A 23 -11.36 3.27 7.35
CA ALA A 23 -10.17 4.06 7.69
C ALA A 23 -9.57 4.88 6.53
N GLY A 24 -10.00 4.69 5.28
CA GLY A 24 -9.51 5.45 4.12
C GLY A 24 -8.38 4.76 3.34
N LYS A 25 -8.20 3.44 3.48
CA LYS A 25 -7.14 2.67 2.80
C LYS A 25 -7.19 2.80 1.27
N THR A 26 -8.35 2.56 0.68
CA THR A 26 -8.54 2.56 -0.77
C THR A 26 -8.34 3.94 -1.38
N GLU A 27 -8.81 4.99 -0.71
CA GLU A 27 -8.60 6.38 -1.13
C GLU A 27 -7.10 6.74 -1.13
N LEU A 28 -6.38 6.37 -0.08
CA LEU A 28 -4.94 6.64 0.03
C LEU A 28 -4.12 5.82 -0.97
N ALA A 29 -4.51 4.58 -1.25
CA ALA A 29 -3.89 3.75 -2.26
C ALA A 29 -4.11 4.31 -3.68
N ASN A 30 -5.30 4.82 -3.97
CA ASN A 30 -5.59 5.51 -5.22
C ASN A 30 -4.75 6.79 -5.36
N ALA A 31 -4.62 7.58 -4.29
CA ALA A 31 -3.76 8.76 -4.28
C ALA A 31 -2.30 8.41 -4.54
N LEU A 32 -1.79 7.34 -3.90
CA LEU A 32 -0.44 6.82 -4.15
C LEU A 32 -0.27 6.41 -5.61
N LYS A 33 -1.18 5.59 -6.16
CA LYS A 33 -1.13 5.15 -7.56
C LYS A 33 -1.12 6.32 -8.54
N GLN A 34 -1.96 7.32 -8.32
CA GLN A 34 -2.01 8.53 -9.15
C GLN A 34 -0.68 9.29 -9.11
N GLN A 35 -0.09 9.44 -7.93
CA GLN A 35 1.20 10.12 -7.78
C GLN A 35 2.33 9.34 -8.46
N LEU A 36 2.38 8.00 -8.29
CA LEU A 36 3.37 7.14 -8.93
C LEU A 36 3.29 7.21 -10.46
N ASN A 37 2.08 7.19 -11.04
CA ASN A 37 1.87 7.35 -12.47
C ASN A 37 2.28 8.75 -12.97
N ARG A 38 1.97 9.80 -12.21
CA ARG A 38 2.38 11.17 -12.53
C ARG A 38 3.90 11.31 -12.58
N GLU A 39 4.60 10.75 -11.60
CA GLU A 39 6.06 10.77 -11.55
C GLU A 39 6.68 10.05 -12.75
N GLN A 40 6.13 8.89 -13.11
CA GLN A 40 6.55 8.19 -14.34
C GLN A 40 6.40 9.05 -15.59
N THR A 41 5.24 9.69 -15.76
CA THR A 41 4.97 10.54 -16.91
C THR A 41 5.97 11.69 -17.01
N ILE A 42 6.28 12.34 -15.89
CA ILE A 42 7.29 13.41 -15.82
C ILE A 42 8.67 12.90 -16.23
N LEU A 43 9.05 11.69 -15.78
CA LEU A 43 10.33 11.08 -16.13
C LEU A 43 10.40 10.67 -17.61
N GLN A 44 9.31 10.20 -18.19
CA GLN A 44 9.21 9.83 -19.61
C GLN A 44 9.28 11.05 -20.55
N GLN A 45 8.73 12.19 -20.15
CA GLN A 45 8.70 13.42 -20.95
C GLN A 45 10.05 14.15 -21.05
N ASN A 46 11.16 13.51 -20.67
CA ASN A 46 12.55 14.02 -20.81
C ASN A 46 12.86 15.36 -20.12
N LEU A 47 12.20 15.64 -19.04
CA LEU A 47 12.60 16.73 -18.16
C LEU A 47 13.87 16.38 -17.36
N VAL A 48 14.43 15.18 -17.55
CA VAL A 48 15.69 14.70 -16.97
C VAL A 48 16.72 14.55 -18.09
N PRO A 49 17.92 15.13 -17.98
CA PRO A 49 18.99 14.99 -18.97
C PRO A 49 19.29 13.51 -19.27
N LYS A 50 19.56 13.19 -20.55
CA LYS A 50 19.85 11.81 -21.03
C LYS A 50 21.02 11.13 -20.33
N ASP A 51 21.90 11.89 -19.71
CA ASP A 51 23.09 11.40 -19.01
C ASP A 51 22.78 10.81 -17.62
N ILE A 52 21.61 11.09 -17.07
CA ILE A 52 21.12 10.38 -15.89
C ILE A 52 20.47 9.08 -16.38
N ARG A 53 21.26 8.02 -16.56
CA ARG A 53 20.76 6.66 -16.83
C ARG A 53 19.90 6.22 -15.65
N ILE A 54 18.62 6.49 -15.77
CA ILE A 54 17.57 5.90 -14.95
C ILE A 54 17.56 4.43 -15.37
N GLY A 55 17.74 3.51 -14.41
CA GLY A 55 17.57 2.08 -14.73
C GLY A 55 16.26 1.90 -15.50
N ASN A 56 16.33 1.23 -16.65
CA ASN A 56 15.25 1.13 -17.65
C ASN A 56 13.90 0.64 -17.10
N ASN A 57 13.87 0.14 -15.88
CA ASN A 57 12.67 -0.51 -15.31
C ASN A 57 11.63 0.46 -14.75
N PHE A 58 12.01 1.68 -14.34
CA PHE A 58 11.07 2.59 -13.67
C PHE A 58 10.09 3.27 -14.63
N THR A 59 10.52 3.65 -15.82
CA THR A 59 9.69 4.42 -16.77
C THR A 59 8.52 3.64 -17.37
N ASN A 60 8.47 2.30 -17.19
CA ASN A 60 7.43 1.44 -17.71
C ASN A 60 6.75 0.58 -16.62
N GLN A 61 6.96 0.89 -15.34
CA GLN A 61 6.42 0.11 -14.24
C GLN A 61 4.89 0.27 -14.16
N LYS A 62 4.17 -0.83 -13.99
CA LYS A 62 2.71 -0.82 -13.84
C LYS A 62 2.34 -0.89 -12.36
N PHE A 63 1.37 -0.10 -11.93
CA PHE A 63 0.83 -0.10 -10.58
C PHE A 63 -0.60 -0.62 -10.58
N VAL A 64 -0.87 -1.66 -9.79
CA VAL A 64 -2.19 -2.30 -9.69
C VAL A 64 -2.67 -2.24 -8.25
N ILE A 65 -3.89 -1.75 -8.05
CA ILE A 65 -4.57 -1.82 -6.75
C ILE A 65 -5.18 -3.21 -6.62
N ILE A 66 -4.98 -3.82 -5.45
CA ILE A 66 -5.63 -5.06 -5.03
C ILE A 66 -6.47 -4.71 -3.80
N ASP A 67 -7.77 -4.56 -4.00
CA ASP A 67 -8.71 -4.36 -2.90
C ASP A 67 -9.19 -5.71 -2.35
N GLY A 68 -9.20 -5.86 -1.03
CA GLY A 68 -9.56 -7.11 -0.38
C GLY A 68 -11.04 -7.49 -0.58
N ASP A 69 -11.92 -6.51 -0.77
CA ASP A 69 -13.34 -6.73 -1.02
C ASP A 69 -13.57 -7.16 -2.48
N ASP A 70 -12.88 -6.53 -3.44
CA ASP A 70 -12.91 -6.95 -4.86
C ASP A 70 -12.41 -8.40 -5.02
N ILE A 71 -11.34 -8.76 -4.32
CA ILE A 71 -10.83 -10.14 -4.33
C ILE A 71 -11.85 -11.12 -3.78
N ARG A 72 -12.56 -10.76 -2.71
CA ARG A 72 -13.62 -11.60 -2.15
C ARG A 72 -14.77 -11.79 -3.13
N GLU A 73 -15.17 -10.73 -3.83
CA GLU A 73 -16.21 -10.78 -4.85
C GLU A 73 -15.82 -11.70 -6.00
N ILE A 74 -14.63 -11.53 -6.57
CA ILE A 74 -14.11 -12.33 -7.70
C ILE A 74 -14.07 -13.82 -7.33
N TYR A 75 -13.63 -14.15 -6.11
CA TYR A 75 -13.52 -15.55 -5.64
C TYR A 75 -14.77 -16.06 -4.95
N GLN A 76 -15.84 -15.25 -4.85
CA GLN A 76 -17.08 -15.57 -4.14
C GLN A 76 -16.81 -16.04 -2.70
N ASN A 77 -15.79 -15.46 -2.06
CA ASN A 77 -15.40 -15.81 -0.70
C ASN A 77 -16.19 -14.98 0.32
N THR A 78 -17.25 -15.56 0.86
CA THR A 78 -18.10 -14.97 1.90
C THR A 78 -17.67 -15.36 3.32
N ASP A 79 -16.59 -16.11 3.49
CA ASP A 79 -16.09 -16.54 4.79
C ASP A 79 -15.30 -15.41 5.48
N TYR A 80 -15.93 -14.79 6.48
CA TYR A 80 -15.33 -13.75 7.34
C TYR A 80 -14.82 -14.29 8.69
N SER A 81 -14.80 -15.62 8.88
CA SER A 81 -14.15 -16.25 10.03
C SER A 81 -12.66 -15.93 10.10
N LEU A 82 -12.02 -16.21 11.23
CA LEU A 82 -10.56 -16.06 11.38
C LEU A 82 -9.81 -16.81 10.27
N GLU A 83 -10.22 -18.04 10.00
CA GLU A 83 -9.59 -18.88 8.99
C GLU A 83 -9.86 -18.34 7.56
N GLY A 84 -11.09 -17.93 7.27
CA GLY A 84 -11.45 -17.34 5.99
C GLY A 84 -10.69 -16.03 5.72
N ARG A 85 -10.43 -15.22 6.75
CA ARG A 85 -9.60 -14.02 6.63
C ARG A 85 -8.13 -14.35 6.39
N LYS A 86 -7.57 -15.35 7.08
CA LYS A 86 -6.20 -15.83 6.83
C LYS A 86 -6.02 -16.30 5.39
N LYS A 87 -6.93 -17.15 4.90
CA LYS A 87 -6.91 -17.65 3.52
C LYS A 87 -6.99 -16.52 2.49
N ASN A 88 -7.82 -15.49 2.75
CA ASN A 88 -7.92 -14.35 1.85
C ASN A 88 -6.60 -13.54 1.80
N VAL A 89 -5.95 -13.33 2.95
CA VAL A 89 -4.63 -12.68 3.02
C VAL A 89 -3.57 -13.51 2.30
N ASP A 90 -3.49 -14.82 2.54
CA ASP A 90 -2.56 -15.73 1.86
C ASP A 90 -2.73 -15.71 0.35
N PHE A 91 -3.97 -15.67 -0.11
CA PHE A 91 -4.26 -15.58 -1.55
C PHE A 91 -3.71 -14.26 -2.13
N VAL A 92 -4.00 -13.13 -1.48
CA VAL A 92 -3.51 -11.81 -1.92
C VAL A 92 -1.98 -11.74 -1.88
N GLN A 93 -1.33 -12.35 -0.89
CA GLN A 93 0.13 -12.46 -0.85
C GLN A 93 0.71 -13.22 -2.05
N LYS A 94 0.11 -14.34 -2.43
CA LYS A 94 0.51 -15.10 -3.62
C LYS A 94 0.28 -14.31 -4.91
N LEU A 95 -0.83 -13.58 -5.00
CA LEU A 95 -1.11 -12.70 -6.13
C LEU A 95 -0.07 -11.56 -6.21
N CYS A 96 0.32 -10.96 -5.09
CA CYS A 96 1.40 -9.98 -5.04
C CYS A 96 2.71 -10.55 -5.59
N LEU A 97 3.11 -11.74 -5.17
CA LEU A 97 4.34 -12.38 -5.67
C LEU A 97 4.28 -12.63 -7.18
N PHE A 98 3.13 -13.05 -7.69
CA PHE A 98 2.92 -13.23 -9.12
C PHE A 98 3.07 -11.90 -9.89
N LEU A 99 2.48 -10.82 -9.40
CA LEU A 99 2.58 -9.48 -10.01
C LEU A 99 4.01 -8.95 -9.97
N ILE A 100 4.68 -9.05 -8.83
CA ILE A 100 6.08 -8.62 -8.66
C ILE A 100 6.99 -9.38 -9.64
N LYS A 101 6.78 -10.68 -9.82
CA LYS A 101 7.54 -11.49 -10.78
C LYS A 101 7.34 -11.04 -12.23
N ASN A 102 6.25 -10.34 -12.52
CA ASN A 102 5.92 -9.80 -13.85
C ASN A 102 6.13 -8.28 -13.94
N ASP A 103 7.02 -7.72 -13.11
CA ASP A 103 7.38 -6.30 -13.08
C ASP A 103 6.17 -5.35 -12.85
N ILE A 104 5.17 -5.81 -12.12
CA ILE A 104 4.01 -5.03 -11.70
C ILE A 104 4.10 -4.78 -10.20
N VAL A 105 3.90 -3.52 -9.78
CA VAL A 105 3.89 -3.12 -8.36
C VAL A 105 2.48 -3.20 -7.79
N PRO A 106 2.21 -4.15 -6.89
CA PRO A 106 0.93 -4.21 -6.20
C PRO A 106 0.79 -3.11 -5.16
N ILE A 107 -0.41 -2.53 -5.07
CA ILE A 107 -0.84 -1.64 -3.99
C ILE A 107 -2.05 -2.31 -3.32
N VAL A 108 -1.83 -2.97 -2.21
CA VAL A 108 -2.85 -3.76 -1.51
C VAL A 108 -3.63 -2.87 -0.55
N CYS A 109 -4.95 -3.03 -0.51
CA CYS A 109 -5.88 -2.36 0.40
C CYS A 109 -6.77 -3.40 1.05
N MET A 110 -6.49 -3.80 2.28
CA MET A 110 -7.36 -4.75 2.98
C MET A 110 -7.20 -4.64 4.51
N VAL A 111 -8.18 -5.15 5.25
CA VAL A 111 -8.10 -5.14 6.72
C VAL A 111 -6.90 -5.94 7.21
N SER A 112 -6.70 -7.17 6.74
CA SER A 112 -5.57 -8.05 7.10
C SER A 112 -5.26 -8.04 8.60
N PRO A 113 -6.11 -8.64 9.46
CA PRO A 113 -6.05 -8.37 10.89
C PRO A 113 -4.82 -8.96 11.61
N PHE A 114 -4.15 -9.97 11.04
CA PHE A 114 -3.07 -10.70 11.69
C PHE A 114 -1.71 -10.03 11.42
N LYS A 115 -1.13 -9.44 12.44
CA LYS A 115 0.13 -8.69 12.35
C LYS A 115 1.29 -9.52 11.81
N GLU A 116 1.50 -10.71 12.37
CA GLU A 116 2.62 -11.55 11.99
C GLU A 116 2.58 -11.92 10.51
N GLN A 117 1.40 -12.34 10.01
CA GLN A 117 1.19 -12.69 8.61
C GLN A 117 1.55 -11.53 7.65
N ARG A 118 1.17 -10.27 8.00
CA ARG A 118 1.51 -9.10 7.19
C ARG A 118 2.99 -8.75 7.29
N SER A 119 3.47 -8.56 8.51
CA SER A 119 4.81 -8.02 8.77
C SER A 119 5.90 -8.96 8.25
N GLN A 120 5.72 -10.27 8.38
CA GLN A 120 6.64 -11.25 7.82
C GLN A 120 6.70 -11.12 6.30
N PHE A 121 5.54 -11.15 5.63
CA PHE A 121 5.46 -11.04 4.17
C PHE A 121 6.10 -9.75 3.64
N VAL A 122 5.82 -8.61 4.30
CA VAL A 122 6.37 -7.30 3.93
C VAL A 122 7.89 -7.30 4.02
N LYS A 123 8.46 -7.81 5.11
CA LYS A 123 9.92 -7.83 5.33
C LYS A 123 10.64 -8.78 4.36
N GLU A 124 10.12 -9.98 4.18
CA GLU A 124 10.72 -10.99 3.32
C GLU A 124 10.72 -10.61 1.84
N ASN A 125 9.75 -9.80 1.40
CA ASN A 125 9.55 -9.48 -0.01
C ASN A 125 9.84 -8.02 -0.36
N ASN A 126 10.51 -7.28 0.52
CA ASN A 126 10.87 -5.87 0.32
C ASN A 126 9.65 -4.98 0.03
N GLY A 127 8.59 -5.13 0.81
CA GLY A 127 7.42 -4.27 0.78
C GLY A 127 7.43 -3.20 1.86
N VAL A 128 6.37 -2.41 1.91
CA VAL A 128 6.09 -1.47 3.00
C VAL A 128 4.65 -1.61 3.47
N GLU A 129 4.45 -1.69 4.78
CA GLU A 129 3.16 -1.71 5.44
C GLU A 129 2.75 -0.29 5.85
N ILE A 130 1.54 0.13 5.49
CA ILE A 130 0.99 1.44 5.84
C ILE A 130 -0.29 1.20 6.64
N TYR A 131 -0.19 1.41 7.95
CA TYR A 131 -1.32 1.30 8.86
C TYR A 131 -2.15 2.59 8.81
N VAL A 132 -3.38 2.45 8.33
CA VAL A 132 -4.34 3.54 8.23
C VAL A 132 -5.37 3.38 9.33
N TYR A 133 -5.53 4.41 10.16
CA TYR A 133 -6.54 4.42 11.22
C TYR A 133 -7.35 5.72 11.23
N CYS A 134 -8.54 5.62 11.78
CA CYS A 134 -9.47 6.72 11.94
C CYS A 134 -10.24 6.50 13.24
N SER A 135 -10.41 7.54 14.05
CA SER A 135 -11.26 7.49 15.25
C SER A 135 -12.76 7.61 14.92
N GLU A 136 -13.09 8.01 13.67
CA GLU A 136 -14.45 8.12 13.18
C GLU A 136 -14.90 6.79 12.56
N ILE A 137 -16.08 6.31 12.92
CA ILE A 137 -16.57 4.98 12.44
C ILE A 137 -17.11 5.05 11.00
N ARG A 138 -17.44 6.21 10.47
CA ARG A 138 -17.79 6.47 9.06
C ARG A 138 -18.81 5.48 8.44
N GLY A 139 -19.78 5.01 9.24
CA GLY A 139 -20.84 4.11 8.80
C GLY A 139 -20.39 2.67 8.48
N ARG A 140 -19.26 2.22 9.03
CA ARG A 140 -18.70 0.88 8.84
C ARG A 140 -18.65 0.05 10.12
N GLU A 141 -19.54 0.30 11.09
CA GLU A 141 -19.61 -0.37 12.41
C GLU A 141 -19.70 -1.89 12.27
N ASN A 142 -20.54 -2.35 11.35
CA ASN A 142 -20.78 -3.78 11.12
C ASN A 142 -19.58 -4.54 10.52
N PHE A 143 -18.54 -3.82 10.09
CA PHE A 143 -17.34 -4.40 9.49
C PHE A 143 -16.10 -4.29 10.40
N HIS A 144 -16.31 -3.82 11.64
CA HIS A 144 -15.22 -3.72 12.61
C HIS A 144 -14.65 -5.11 12.96
N VAL A 145 -13.35 -5.19 13.14
CA VAL A 145 -12.64 -6.42 13.48
C VAL A 145 -11.98 -6.25 14.84
N ASP A 146 -12.60 -6.79 15.91
CA ASP A 146 -12.18 -6.62 17.29
C ASP A 146 -10.77 -7.15 17.58
N TYR A 147 -10.38 -8.20 16.89
CA TYR A 147 -9.05 -8.84 17.00
C TYR A 147 -8.01 -8.31 16.01
N TYR A 148 -8.20 -7.08 15.50
CA TYR A 148 -7.21 -6.46 14.63
C TYR A 148 -5.93 -6.13 15.40
N GLU A 149 -4.81 -6.67 14.94
CA GLU A 149 -3.48 -6.46 15.52
C GLU A 149 -2.78 -5.31 14.78
N LYS A 150 -2.45 -4.24 15.50
CA LYS A 150 -1.69 -3.11 14.95
C LYS A 150 -0.27 -3.53 14.58
N PRO A 151 0.32 -2.99 13.49
CA PRO A 151 1.73 -3.24 13.20
C PRO A 151 2.64 -2.61 14.25
N ILE A 152 3.87 -3.12 14.33
CA ILE A 152 4.94 -2.43 15.05
C ILE A 152 5.57 -1.46 14.07
N ILE A 153 5.47 -0.16 14.37
CA ILE A 153 6.04 0.87 13.52
C ILE A 153 7.56 0.87 13.67
N ASP A 154 8.27 0.56 12.59
CA ASP A 154 9.74 0.41 12.58
C ASP A 154 10.44 1.37 11.60
N GLU A 155 9.69 2.26 10.98
CA GLU A 155 10.18 3.34 10.11
C GLU A 155 10.96 2.87 8.85
N LYS A 156 11.10 1.58 8.67
CA LYS A 156 11.67 0.97 7.47
C LYS A 156 10.64 0.18 6.68
N TYR A 157 9.84 -0.62 7.38
CA TYR A 157 8.86 -1.51 6.76
C TYR A 157 7.42 -1.19 7.15
N ALA A 158 7.20 -0.38 8.20
CA ALA A 158 5.86 -0.06 8.69
C ALA A 158 5.74 1.41 9.12
N TYR A 159 4.71 2.07 8.61
CA TYR A 159 4.32 3.45 8.88
C TYR A 159 2.87 3.52 9.34
N GLU A 160 2.49 4.60 10.02
CA GLU A 160 1.10 4.82 10.42
C GLU A 160 0.57 6.19 9.99
N ILE A 161 -0.71 6.23 9.65
CA ILE A 161 -1.42 7.44 9.24
C ILE A 161 -2.76 7.53 9.95
N ASP A 162 -2.96 8.63 10.63
CA ASP A 162 -4.26 9.04 11.16
C ASP A 162 -5.01 9.87 10.12
N THR A 163 -6.18 9.37 9.70
CA THR A 163 -7.05 10.05 8.74
C THR A 163 -8.20 10.80 9.41
N THR A 164 -8.27 10.83 10.74
CA THR A 164 -9.34 11.48 11.52
C THR A 164 -9.43 12.96 11.17
N GLY A 165 -10.59 13.42 10.73
CA GLY A 165 -10.84 14.83 10.40
C GLY A 165 -9.99 15.38 9.24
N LYS A 166 -9.31 14.53 8.47
CA LYS A 166 -8.41 14.95 7.39
C LYS A 166 -8.95 14.57 6.01
N SER A 167 -8.65 15.41 5.05
CA SER A 167 -8.83 15.08 3.63
C SER A 167 -7.84 14.00 3.17
N VAL A 168 -8.14 13.36 2.04
CA VAL A 168 -7.24 12.41 1.39
C VAL A 168 -5.88 13.05 1.09
N ASN A 169 -5.87 14.30 0.60
CA ASN A 169 -4.63 15.01 0.27
C ASN A 169 -3.76 15.31 1.50
N GLU A 170 -4.36 15.72 2.62
CA GLU A 170 -3.63 15.96 3.87
C GLU A 170 -3.00 14.66 4.39
N SER A 171 -3.78 13.58 4.41
CA SER A 171 -3.32 12.26 4.85
C SER A 171 -2.24 11.70 3.92
N PHE A 172 -2.41 11.84 2.60
CA PHE A 172 -1.42 11.41 1.62
C PHE A 172 -0.09 12.18 1.75
N ASN A 173 -0.15 13.49 1.98
CA ASN A 173 1.05 14.30 2.20
C ASN A 173 1.84 13.86 3.45
N GLN A 174 1.17 13.35 4.48
CA GLN A 174 1.85 12.77 5.64
C GLN A 174 2.58 11.47 5.27
N ILE A 175 1.94 10.57 4.52
CA ILE A 175 2.57 9.34 4.01
C ILE A 175 3.78 9.70 3.15
N ALA A 176 3.61 10.59 2.20
CA ALA A 176 4.67 11.01 1.30
C ALA A 176 5.89 11.56 2.07
N LYS A 177 5.64 12.38 3.08
CA LYS A 177 6.72 12.88 3.96
C LYS A 177 7.41 11.74 4.72
N GLN A 178 6.69 10.83 5.34
CA GLN A 178 7.28 9.72 6.09
C GLN A 178 8.13 8.81 5.21
N LEU A 179 7.63 8.44 4.03
CA LEU A 179 8.35 7.61 3.07
C LEU A 179 9.60 8.31 2.50
N VAL A 180 9.59 9.64 2.36
CA VAL A 180 10.67 10.43 1.76
C VAL A 180 11.75 10.82 2.78
N TRP A 181 11.34 11.32 3.95
CA TRP A 181 12.25 12.03 4.86
C TRP A 181 13.16 11.12 5.68
N LYS A 182 12.84 9.84 5.81
CA LYS A 182 13.61 8.90 6.64
C LYS A 182 14.68 8.12 5.89
N ASN A 183 14.86 8.41 4.61
CA ASN A 183 15.82 7.74 3.74
C ASN A 183 16.89 8.70 3.17
N ILE A 184 17.08 9.86 3.81
CA ILE A 184 18.19 10.79 3.62
C ILE A 184 19.08 10.75 4.85
#